data_9ab989c7971f10c516f927f6cb41aa22
#
_entry.id   9ab989c7971f10c516f927f6cb41aa22
#
_cell.length_a   1.000
_cell.length_b   1.000
_cell.length_c   1.000
_cell.angle_alpha   90.00
_cell.angle_beta   90.00
_cell.angle_gamma   90.00
#
_symmetry.space_group_name_H-M   'P 1'
#
loop_
_entity.id
_entity.type
_entity.pdbx_description
1 polymer ?
#
loop_
_entity_poly.entity_id
_entity_poly.type
_entity_poly.pdbx_seq_one_letter_code
_entity_poly.pdbx_strand_id
1 'polypeptide(L)'
;IRDPDMSRGLGDVYKRQQRGNELRIDTRQVIWKRCMDMNDRALRNIVIGLGRKVDGYVREDHFVITVATEIMAILCLAEDIKDLKARLAKIIVAYDVDGNPVTAGQLNAVGSMAALLKDAIKPNMVQTLEHTGAIVHGGPFANIAHGCNSVRATKMALKLSDIAITEAGFGADLGAEKFMDIKCRMAGLKPDAVVLV
;
A
#
# COMPACT_ATOMS: atom_id res chain seq x y z
N ILE A 1 20.34 -18.96 -4.04
CA ILE A 1 19.28 -19.99 -4.09
C ILE A 1 18.02 -19.22 -4.44
N ARG A 2 17.60 -19.28 -5.69
CA ARG A 2 16.30 -18.76 -6.12
C ARG A 2 15.25 -19.64 -5.49
N ASP A 3 14.43 -19.09 -4.61
CA ASP A 3 13.13 -19.67 -4.31
C ASP A 3 12.24 -19.39 -5.54
N PRO A 4 11.95 -20.38 -6.37
CA PRO A 4 11.19 -20.18 -7.61
C PRO A 4 9.72 -19.81 -7.34
N ASP A 5 9.29 -19.79 -6.10
CA ASP A 5 7.89 -19.59 -5.73
C ASP A 5 7.52 -18.12 -5.49
N MET A 6 8.50 -17.21 -5.37
CA MET A 6 8.23 -15.80 -5.04
C MET A 6 7.78 -14.93 -6.24
N SER A 7 7.90 -15.42 -7.47
CA SER A 7 7.58 -14.61 -8.67
C SER A 7 6.18 -14.84 -9.25
N ARG A 8 5.35 -15.68 -8.65
CA ARG A 8 4.14 -16.21 -9.29
C ARG A 8 2.81 -15.80 -8.69
N GLY A 9 2.81 -14.87 -7.75
CA GLY A 9 1.59 -14.28 -7.19
C GLY A 9 0.61 -15.32 -6.61
N LEU A 10 -0.69 -15.05 -6.73
CA LEU A 10 -1.76 -15.90 -6.19
C LEU A 10 -1.83 -17.30 -6.83
N GLY A 11 -1.12 -17.57 -7.94
CA GLY A 11 -0.90 -18.92 -8.46
C GLY A 11 -0.21 -19.85 -7.45
N ASP A 12 0.54 -19.27 -6.51
CA ASP A 12 1.23 -20.03 -5.48
C ASP A 12 0.28 -20.52 -4.38
N VAL A 13 -0.85 -19.87 -4.16
CA VAL A 13 -1.89 -20.36 -3.25
C VAL A 13 -2.41 -21.73 -3.74
N TYR A 14 -2.60 -21.89 -5.04
CA TYR A 14 -2.99 -23.17 -5.63
C TYR A 14 -1.91 -24.24 -5.49
N LYS A 15 -0.64 -23.89 -5.75
CA LYS A 15 0.47 -24.82 -5.58
C LYS A 15 0.68 -25.24 -4.12
N ARG A 16 0.47 -24.32 -3.18
CA ARG A 16 0.50 -24.61 -1.74
C ARG A 16 -0.65 -25.52 -1.33
N GLN A 17 -1.82 -25.39 -1.92
CA GLN A 17 -2.93 -26.35 -1.68
C GLN A 17 -2.59 -27.76 -2.18
N GLN A 18 -1.85 -27.90 -3.26
CA GLN A 18 -1.37 -29.21 -3.76
C GLN A 18 -0.20 -29.78 -2.95
N ARG A 19 0.55 -28.91 -2.23
CA ARG A 19 1.73 -29.26 -1.41
C ARG A 19 1.49 -29.26 0.10
N GLY A 20 0.24 -29.11 0.53
CA GLY A 20 -0.15 -28.88 1.91
C GLY A 20 -0.41 -27.39 2.12
N ASN A 21 -1.67 -26.97 2.03
CA ASN A 21 -2.12 -25.62 2.37
C ASN A 21 -2.25 -25.51 3.90
N GLU A 22 -1.15 -25.30 4.59
CA GLU A 22 -1.11 -25.22 6.05
C GLU A 22 -2.01 -24.12 6.61
N LEU A 23 -2.18 -23.04 5.85
CA LEU A 23 -3.05 -21.92 6.22
C LEU A 23 -4.52 -22.13 5.80
N ARG A 24 -4.83 -23.25 5.16
CA ARG A 24 -6.17 -23.63 4.73
C ARG A 24 -6.90 -22.53 3.94
N ILE A 25 -6.16 -21.74 3.12
CA ILE A 25 -6.70 -20.63 2.36
C ILE A 25 -7.79 -21.12 1.40
N ASP A 26 -8.97 -20.49 1.43
CA ASP A 26 -9.99 -20.67 0.40
C ASP A 26 -9.63 -19.83 -0.83
N THR A 27 -9.34 -20.50 -1.94
CA THR A 27 -8.94 -19.84 -3.20
C THR A 27 -10.00 -18.93 -3.79
N ARG A 28 -11.27 -19.09 -3.38
CA ARG A 28 -12.38 -18.22 -3.78
C ARG A 28 -12.45 -16.95 -2.95
N GLN A 29 -11.76 -16.91 -1.80
CA GLN A 29 -11.76 -15.81 -0.86
C GLN A 29 -10.41 -15.08 -0.81
N VAL A 30 -9.73 -14.99 -1.95
CA VAL A 30 -8.54 -14.15 -2.07
C VAL A 30 -9.00 -12.71 -2.33
N ILE A 31 -8.77 -11.84 -1.34
CA ILE A 31 -9.28 -10.47 -1.36
C ILE A 31 -8.23 -9.43 -1.76
N TRP A 32 -6.94 -9.74 -1.60
CA TRP A 32 -5.88 -8.82 -2.00
C TRP A 32 -5.71 -8.83 -3.52
N LYS A 33 -6.07 -7.70 -4.13
CA LYS A 33 -6.17 -7.57 -5.57
C LYS A 33 -4.82 -7.30 -6.23
N ARG A 34 -4.76 -7.52 -7.55
CA ARG A 34 -3.58 -7.22 -8.36
C ARG A 34 -3.42 -5.71 -8.49
N CYS A 35 -2.18 -5.25 -8.50
CA CYS A 35 -1.87 -3.84 -8.71
C CYS A 35 -1.30 -3.65 -10.11
N MET A 36 -1.93 -2.79 -10.90
CA MET A 36 -1.45 -2.34 -12.20
C MET A 36 -2.13 -1.04 -12.59
N ASP A 37 -1.34 -0.07 -13.04
CA ASP A 37 -1.87 1.20 -13.50
C ASP A 37 -2.45 1.03 -14.91
N MET A 38 -3.77 0.84 -14.98
CA MET A 38 -4.52 0.64 -16.19
C MET A 38 -5.61 1.68 -16.31
N ASN A 39 -5.69 2.34 -17.46
CA ASN A 39 -6.72 3.35 -17.76
C ASN A 39 -8.01 2.76 -18.35
N ASP A 40 -7.96 1.55 -18.89
CA ASP A 40 -9.13 0.88 -19.47
C ASP A 40 -9.98 0.23 -18.36
N ARG A 41 -11.15 0.78 -18.13
CA ARG A 41 -12.10 0.28 -17.12
C ARG A 41 -12.62 -1.11 -17.44
N ALA A 42 -12.69 -1.50 -18.70
CA ALA A 42 -13.16 -2.81 -19.11
C ALA A 42 -12.19 -3.94 -18.68
N LEU A 43 -10.90 -3.60 -18.50
CA LEU A 43 -9.88 -4.56 -18.07
C LEU A 43 -9.66 -4.58 -16.55
N ARG A 44 -10.39 -3.77 -15.77
CA ARG A 44 -10.24 -3.76 -14.31
C ARG A 44 -10.80 -5.00 -13.66
N ASN A 45 -11.88 -5.55 -14.19
CA ASN A 45 -12.46 -6.82 -13.76
C ASN A 45 -12.17 -7.86 -14.81
N ILE A 46 -11.55 -8.95 -14.41
CA ILE A 46 -11.09 -10.02 -15.31
C ILE A 46 -11.37 -11.39 -14.71
N VAL A 47 -11.45 -12.39 -15.59
CA VAL A 47 -11.44 -13.79 -15.16
C VAL A 47 -10.04 -14.32 -15.31
N ILE A 48 -9.50 -14.91 -14.25
CA ILE A 48 -8.15 -15.50 -14.22
C ILE A 48 -8.21 -17.00 -13.99
N GLY A 49 -7.09 -17.70 -14.25
CA GLY A 49 -6.97 -19.14 -14.05
C GLY A 49 -7.57 -19.96 -15.20
N LEU A 50 -7.90 -19.33 -16.33
CA LEU A 50 -8.32 -20.03 -17.54
C LEU A 50 -7.13 -20.77 -18.17
N GLY A 51 -7.39 -21.94 -18.76
CA GLY A 51 -6.38 -22.73 -19.45
C GLY A 51 -6.00 -24.00 -18.69
N ARG A 52 -4.73 -24.17 -18.35
CA ARG A 52 -4.22 -25.42 -17.76
C ARG A 52 -4.38 -25.43 -16.24
N LYS A 53 -4.38 -26.62 -15.65
CA LYS A 53 -4.43 -26.81 -14.20
C LYS A 53 -3.35 -26.02 -13.43
N VAL A 54 -2.20 -25.79 -14.04
CA VAL A 54 -1.09 -25.04 -13.44
C VAL A 54 -1.35 -23.53 -13.37
N ASP A 55 -2.35 -23.04 -14.13
CA ASP A 55 -2.70 -21.61 -14.19
C ASP A 55 -3.61 -21.17 -13.02
N GLY A 56 -3.99 -22.12 -12.15
CA GLY A 56 -4.73 -21.87 -10.91
C GLY A 56 -6.22 -22.16 -11.02
N TYR A 57 -6.99 -21.68 -10.05
CA TYR A 57 -8.45 -21.77 -10.06
C TYR A 57 -9.06 -20.64 -10.87
N VAL A 58 -10.08 -20.99 -11.67
CA VAL A 58 -10.89 -19.98 -12.38
C VAL A 58 -11.64 -19.14 -11.34
N ARG A 59 -11.43 -17.84 -11.37
CA ARG A 59 -12.12 -16.89 -10.52
C ARG A 59 -12.13 -15.50 -11.12
N GLU A 60 -13.05 -14.68 -10.66
CA GLU A 60 -13.01 -13.24 -10.91
C GLU A 60 -11.91 -12.57 -10.08
N ASP A 61 -11.22 -11.63 -10.70
CA ASP A 61 -10.25 -10.77 -10.03
C ASP A 61 -10.32 -9.36 -10.65
N HIS A 62 -9.63 -8.40 -10.08
CA HIS A 62 -9.53 -7.08 -10.67
C HIS A 62 -8.17 -6.43 -10.37
N PHE A 63 -7.87 -5.37 -11.11
CA PHE A 63 -6.71 -4.54 -10.87
C PHE A 63 -7.08 -3.30 -10.05
N VAL A 64 -6.23 -2.94 -9.11
CA VAL A 64 -6.24 -1.65 -8.43
C VAL A 64 -5.05 -0.82 -8.92
N ILE A 65 -5.24 0.48 -9.00
CA ILE A 65 -4.17 1.43 -9.33
C ILE A 65 -3.20 1.55 -8.14
N THR A 66 -1.94 1.82 -8.42
CA THR A 66 -0.86 1.90 -7.39
C THR A 66 -1.24 2.79 -6.20
N VAL A 67 -1.81 3.96 -6.48
CA VAL A 67 -2.20 4.94 -5.44
C VAL A 67 -3.39 4.49 -4.58
N ALA A 68 -4.11 3.46 -4.99
CA ALA A 68 -5.24 2.87 -4.27
C ALA A 68 -4.87 1.62 -3.47
N THR A 69 -3.61 1.24 -3.45
CA THR A 69 -3.17 0.04 -2.73
C THR A 69 -2.97 0.30 -1.25
N GLU A 70 -3.19 -0.74 -0.43
CA GLU A 70 -2.84 -0.71 0.99
C GLU A 70 -1.35 -0.43 1.19
N ILE A 71 -0.50 -0.90 0.26
CA ILE A 71 0.96 -0.67 0.32
C ILE A 71 1.26 0.82 0.23
N MET A 72 0.59 1.58 -0.66
CA MET A 72 0.80 3.03 -0.75
C MET A 72 0.40 3.73 0.55
N ALA A 73 -0.75 3.40 1.11
CA ALA A 73 -1.20 3.97 2.38
C ALA A 73 -0.25 3.63 3.53
N ILE A 74 0.19 2.37 3.62
CA ILE A 74 1.16 1.91 4.64
C ILE A 74 2.50 2.61 4.47
N LEU A 75 3.03 2.73 3.25
CA LEU A 75 4.29 3.41 2.95
C LEU A 75 4.27 4.87 3.42
N CYS A 76 3.15 5.56 3.19
CA CYS A 76 2.98 6.96 3.57
C CYS A 76 2.81 7.17 5.07
N LEU A 77 2.32 6.19 5.82
CA LEU A 77 2.14 6.25 7.26
C LEU A 77 3.31 5.68 8.05
N ALA A 78 4.18 4.89 7.41
CA ALA A 78 5.31 4.26 8.07
C ALA A 78 6.38 5.27 8.48
N GLU A 79 6.89 5.13 9.71
CA GLU A 79 7.96 5.97 10.22
C GLU A 79 9.36 5.48 9.81
N ASP A 80 9.55 4.18 9.81
CA ASP A 80 10.81 3.53 9.44
C ASP A 80 10.56 2.15 8.81
N ILE A 81 11.65 1.44 8.48
CA ILE A 81 11.57 0.11 7.86
C ILE A 81 11.01 -0.96 8.82
N LYS A 82 11.15 -0.77 10.14
CA LYS A 82 10.62 -1.71 11.14
C LYS A 82 9.11 -1.54 11.24
N ASP A 83 8.64 -0.30 11.33
CA ASP A 83 7.22 0.04 11.34
C ASP A 83 6.57 -0.37 10.02
N LEU A 84 7.24 -0.12 8.87
CA LEU A 84 6.78 -0.61 7.57
C LEU A 84 6.53 -2.12 7.59
N LYS A 85 7.49 -2.91 8.05
CA LYS A 85 7.35 -4.37 8.16
C LYS A 85 6.20 -4.78 9.08
N ALA A 86 6.05 -4.12 10.22
CA ALA A 86 4.99 -4.41 11.18
C ALA A 86 3.59 -4.14 10.59
N ARG A 87 3.45 -3.09 9.78
CA ARG A 87 2.21 -2.75 9.09
C ARG A 87 1.93 -3.71 7.93
N LEU A 88 2.92 -3.99 7.08
CA LEU A 88 2.80 -4.94 5.98
C LEU A 88 2.37 -6.33 6.46
N ALA A 89 2.86 -6.78 7.62
CA ALA A 89 2.49 -8.07 8.19
C ALA A 89 0.99 -8.20 8.48
N LYS A 90 0.29 -7.10 8.69
CA LYS A 90 -1.14 -7.05 9.03
C LYS A 90 -2.07 -7.03 7.82
N ILE A 91 -1.56 -6.87 6.61
CA ILE A 91 -2.40 -6.89 5.40
C ILE A 91 -3.13 -8.22 5.33
N ILE A 92 -4.46 -8.17 5.24
CA ILE A 92 -5.30 -9.35 5.02
C ILE A 92 -5.26 -9.66 3.53
N VAL A 93 -4.78 -10.84 3.17
CA VAL A 93 -4.61 -11.27 1.78
C VAL A 93 -5.72 -12.21 1.31
N ALA A 94 -6.27 -12.98 2.22
CA ALA A 94 -7.30 -13.97 1.92
C ALA A 94 -8.04 -14.34 3.21
N TYR A 95 -9.06 -15.18 3.08
CA TYR A 95 -9.66 -15.90 4.20
C TYR A 95 -9.40 -17.41 4.08
N ASP A 96 -9.33 -18.09 5.21
CA ASP A 96 -9.26 -19.54 5.24
C ASP A 96 -10.66 -20.17 5.02
N VAL A 97 -10.73 -21.49 4.95
CA VAL A 97 -12.00 -22.23 4.74
C VAL A 97 -12.98 -22.09 5.90
N ASP A 98 -12.55 -21.62 7.05
CA ASP A 98 -13.37 -21.38 8.23
C ASP A 98 -13.77 -19.89 8.36
N GLY A 99 -13.35 -19.04 7.40
CA GLY A 99 -13.65 -17.62 7.35
C GLY A 99 -12.73 -16.74 8.20
N ASN A 100 -11.59 -17.26 8.69
CA ASN A 100 -10.63 -16.47 9.43
C ASN A 100 -9.70 -15.71 8.46
N PRO A 101 -9.26 -14.48 8.79
CA PRO A 101 -8.37 -13.72 7.94
C PRO A 101 -6.96 -14.32 7.91
N VAL A 102 -6.40 -14.42 6.71
CA VAL A 102 -5.00 -14.79 6.49
C VAL A 102 -4.21 -13.54 6.11
N THR A 103 -3.08 -13.33 6.79
CA THR A 103 -2.27 -12.11 6.63
C THR A 103 -1.00 -12.35 5.83
N ALA A 104 -0.42 -11.26 5.29
CA ALA A 104 0.88 -11.30 4.64
C ALA A 104 2.00 -11.77 5.58
N GLY A 105 1.87 -11.52 6.88
CA GLY A 105 2.78 -12.04 7.91
C GLY A 105 2.77 -13.56 7.98
N GLN A 106 1.58 -14.18 7.98
CA GLN A 106 1.43 -15.64 8.00
C GLN A 106 1.96 -16.29 6.70
N LEU A 107 1.95 -15.56 5.58
CA LEU A 107 2.55 -16.02 4.32
C LEU A 107 4.08 -15.88 4.29
N ASN A 108 4.71 -15.31 5.33
CA ASN A 108 6.14 -14.99 5.37
C ASN A 108 6.61 -14.08 4.20
N ALA A 109 5.71 -13.24 3.66
CA ALA A 109 5.98 -12.39 2.50
C ALA A 109 6.64 -11.04 2.86
N VAL A 110 6.58 -10.62 4.12
CA VAL A 110 6.95 -9.28 4.60
C VAL A 110 8.40 -8.92 4.28
N GLY A 111 9.33 -9.88 4.40
CA GLY A 111 10.75 -9.64 4.10
C GLY A 111 10.98 -9.19 2.67
N SER A 112 10.37 -9.90 1.72
CA SER A 112 10.45 -9.60 0.29
C SER A 112 9.75 -8.29 -0.07
N MET A 113 8.56 -8.04 0.50
CA MET A 113 7.84 -6.78 0.33
C MET A 113 8.69 -5.60 0.81
N ALA A 114 9.29 -5.69 2.00
CA ALA A 114 10.15 -4.65 2.54
C ALA A 114 11.44 -4.45 1.72
N ALA A 115 12.00 -5.51 1.14
CA ALA A 115 13.16 -5.41 0.27
C ALA A 115 12.84 -4.64 -1.02
N LEU A 116 11.66 -4.84 -1.61
CA LEU A 116 11.20 -4.08 -2.78
C LEU A 116 10.93 -2.61 -2.44
N LEU A 117 10.50 -2.31 -1.22
CA LEU A 117 10.14 -0.97 -0.77
C LEU A 117 11.28 -0.19 -0.11
N LYS A 118 12.49 -0.77 0.00
CA LYS A 118 13.62 -0.16 0.73
C LYS A 118 14.05 1.21 0.20
N ASP A 119 13.91 1.44 -1.10
CA ASP A 119 14.21 2.72 -1.72
C ASP A 119 12.97 3.61 -1.81
N ALA A 120 11.80 3.01 -2.03
CA ALA A 120 10.53 3.73 -2.06
C ALA A 120 10.18 4.44 -0.73
N ILE A 121 10.68 3.95 0.40
CA ILE A 121 10.46 4.58 1.70
C ILE A 121 11.25 5.88 1.91
N LYS A 122 12.17 6.22 1.01
CA LYS A 122 12.98 7.44 1.08
C LYS A 122 12.26 8.57 0.35
N PRO A 123 11.96 9.70 1.01
CA PRO A 123 11.42 10.87 0.32
C PRO A 123 12.36 11.41 -0.75
N ASN A 124 11.79 11.94 -1.83
CA ASN A 124 12.53 12.66 -2.86
C ASN A 124 12.52 14.16 -2.54
N MET A 125 13.67 14.79 -2.64
CA MET A 125 13.83 16.23 -2.50
C MET A 125 14.16 16.84 -3.84
N VAL A 126 13.42 17.88 -4.22
CA VAL A 126 13.63 18.64 -5.44
C VAL A 126 13.70 20.14 -5.13
N GLN A 127 14.26 20.92 -6.02
CA GLN A 127 14.27 22.37 -5.93
C GLN A 127 13.20 22.94 -6.87
N THR A 128 12.40 23.86 -6.38
CA THR A 128 11.44 24.61 -7.19
C THR A 128 12.16 25.68 -8.03
N LEU A 129 11.45 26.26 -8.98
CA LEU A 129 11.96 27.39 -9.78
C LEU A 129 12.31 28.60 -8.92
N GLU A 130 11.63 28.77 -7.78
CA GLU A 130 11.88 29.82 -6.79
C GLU A 130 13.01 29.48 -5.82
N HIS A 131 13.79 28.45 -6.12
CA HIS A 131 14.90 27.96 -5.28
C HIS A 131 14.50 27.47 -3.87
N THR A 132 13.21 27.17 -3.67
CA THR A 132 12.69 26.58 -2.44
C THR A 132 12.76 25.07 -2.52
N GLY A 133 13.11 24.41 -1.42
CA GLY A 133 13.09 22.95 -1.35
C GLY A 133 11.66 22.41 -1.33
N ALA A 134 11.38 21.38 -2.11
CA ALA A 134 10.13 20.63 -2.08
C ALA A 134 10.41 19.14 -1.85
N ILE A 135 9.64 18.52 -0.97
CA ILE A 135 9.76 17.09 -0.68
C ILE A 135 8.54 16.37 -1.23
N VAL A 136 8.79 15.43 -2.15
CA VAL A 136 7.76 14.65 -2.83
C VAL A 136 7.87 13.21 -2.37
N HIS A 137 6.80 12.67 -1.79
CA HIS A 137 6.80 11.30 -1.32
C HIS A 137 5.41 10.71 -1.12
N GLY A 138 5.12 9.63 -1.82
CA GLY A 138 3.83 8.94 -1.81
C GLY A 138 2.74 9.74 -2.54
N GLY A 139 1.59 9.14 -2.71
CA GLY A 139 0.48 9.73 -3.45
C GLY A 139 -0.83 8.98 -3.20
N PRO A 140 -1.23 8.71 -1.93
CA PRO A 140 -2.48 8.04 -1.66
C PRO A 140 -3.64 8.99 -1.98
N PHE A 141 -4.68 8.49 -2.66
CA PHE A 141 -5.87 9.29 -2.93
C PHE A 141 -6.68 9.54 -1.66
N ALA A 142 -7.18 10.77 -1.48
CA ALA A 142 -7.95 11.15 -0.30
C ALA A 142 -9.33 10.47 -0.23
N ASN A 143 -9.91 10.09 -1.36
CA ASN A 143 -11.15 9.31 -1.40
C ASN A 143 -10.96 7.82 -1.07
N ILE A 144 -9.73 7.33 -1.00
CA ILE A 144 -9.40 5.93 -0.75
C ILE A 144 -8.61 5.79 0.56
N ALA A 145 -7.65 6.68 0.80
CA ALA A 145 -6.78 6.70 1.96
C ALA A 145 -6.71 8.11 2.58
N HIS A 146 -5.59 8.48 3.19
CA HIS A 146 -5.44 9.78 3.88
C HIS A 146 -5.09 10.96 2.96
N GLY A 147 -4.81 10.74 1.68
CA GLY A 147 -4.81 11.77 0.63
C GLY A 147 -3.71 12.83 0.67
N CYS A 148 -2.61 12.60 1.37
CA CYS A 148 -1.51 13.54 1.49
C CYS A 148 -0.16 12.81 1.51
N ASN A 149 0.94 13.56 1.42
CA ASN A 149 2.28 12.99 1.42
C ASN A 149 2.60 12.19 2.69
N SER A 150 3.75 11.54 2.71
CA SER A 150 4.12 10.65 3.81
C SER A 150 4.43 11.40 5.12
N VAL A 151 4.29 10.68 6.23
CA VAL A 151 4.73 11.12 7.56
C VAL A 151 6.23 11.45 7.54
N ARG A 152 7.04 10.64 6.85
CA ARG A 152 8.49 10.87 6.73
C ARG A 152 8.81 12.17 6.01
N ALA A 153 8.12 12.46 4.92
CA ALA A 153 8.30 13.70 4.16
C ALA A 153 7.99 14.93 5.02
N THR A 154 6.86 14.91 5.72
CA THR A 154 6.47 16.01 6.60
C THR A 154 7.44 16.19 7.77
N LYS A 155 7.82 15.10 8.45
CA LYS A 155 8.81 15.16 9.54
C LYS A 155 10.19 15.63 9.05
N MET A 156 10.57 15.30 7.80
CA MET A 156 11.80 15.79 7.19
C MET A 156 11.71 17.29 6.90
N ALA A 157 10.62 17.76 6.30
CA ALA A 157 10.39 19.17 6.04
C ALA A 157 10.50 20.01 7.31
N LEU A 158 9.83 19.58 8.38
CA LEU A 158 9.88 20.25 9.70
C LEU A 158 11.28 20.30 10.33
N LYS A 159 12.18 19.40 9.94
CA LYS A 159 13.58 19.41 10.41
C LYS A 159 14.52 20.26 9.57
N LEU A 160 14.14 20.52 8.32
CA LEU A 160 15.00 21.21 7.36
C LEU A 160 14.62 22.66 7.12
N SER A 161 13.47 23.11 7.63
CA SER A 161 12.95 24.45 7.40
C SER A 161 12.29 25.04 8.64
N ASP A 162 12.28 26.37 8.73
CA ASP A 162 11.58 27.12 9.79
C ASP A 162 10.06 27.05 9.62
N ILE A 163 9.60 26.97 8.37
CA ILE A 163 8.18 26.86 8.02
C ILE A 163 8.03 25.71 7.03
N ALA A 164 7.20 24.73 7.35
CA ALA A 164 6.83 23.64 6.47
C ALA A 164 5.36 23.76 6.05
N ILE A 165 5.12 23.79 4.75
CA ILE A 165 3.78 23.83 4.17
C ILE A 165 3.51 22.45 3.54
N THR A 166 2.34 21.88 3.87
CA THR A 166 1.92 20.59 3.32
C THR A 166 0.47 20.64 2.87
N GLU A 167 0.13 19.83 1.91
CA GLU A 167 -1.26 19.66 1.46
C GLU A 167 -2.03 18.74 2.40
N ALA A 168 -3.35 18.87 2.40
CA ALA A 168 -4.27 17.92 3.00
C ALA A 168 -5.02 17.06 1.98
N GLY A 169 -4.93 17.39 0.69
CA GLY A 169 -5.56 16.69 -0.43
C GLY A 169 -7.07 16.91 -0.52
N PHE A 170 -7.60 17.14 -1.72
CA PHE A 170 -9.02 17.38 -2.00
C PHE A 170 -9.66 18.51 -1.17
N GLY A 171 -10.99 18.50 -1.05
CA GLY A 171 -11.73 19.43 -0.21
C GLY A 171 -11.55 19.19 1.28
N ALA A 172 -11.89 20.19 2.09
CA ALA A 172 -11.70 20.15 3.55
C ALA A 172 -12.53 19.04 4.21
N ASP A 173 -13.68 18.73 3.66
CA ASP A 173 -14.62 17.68 4.09
C ASP A 173 -14.06 16.26 3.92
N LEU A 174 -13.00 16.08 3.16
CA LEU A 174 -12.38 14.80 2.88
C LEU A 174 -10.89 14.79 3.28
N GLY A 175 -10.08 15.64 2.66
CA GLY A 175 -8.64 15.63 2.84
C GLY A 175 -8.19 16.23 4.16
N ALA A 176 -8.72 17.40 4.56
CA ALA A 176 -8.34 18.03 5.82
C ALA A 176 -8.76 17.17 7.02
N GLU A 177 -9.96 16.59 6.99
CA GLU A 177 -10.45 15.68 8.01
C GLU A 177 -9.50 14.50 8.19
N LYS A 178 -9.17 13.80 7.10
CA LYS A 178 -8.24 12.65 7.14
C LYS A 178 -6.81 13.05 7.53
N PHE A 179 -6.36 14.22 7.10
CA PHE A 179 -5.07 14.75 7.50
C PHE A 179 -4.99 14.91 9.02
N MET A 180 -6.00 15.53 9.63
CA MET A 180 -6.05 15.74 11.07
C MET A 180 -6.27 14.44 11.83
N ASP A 181 -7.26 13.64 11.44
CA ASP A 181 -7.70 12.48 12.21
C ASP A 181 -6.84 11.24 12.00
N ILE A 182 -6.18 11.11 10.86
CA ILE A 182 -5.32 9.98 10.57
C ILE A 182 -3.85 10.39 10.70
N LYS A 183 -3.36 11.23 9.80
CA LYS A 183 -1.92 11.52 9.70
C LYS A 183 -1.39 12.25 10.92
N CYS A 184 -2.05 13.33 11.35
CA CYS A 184 -1.59 14.12 12.49
C CYS A 184 -1.61 13.30 13.78
N ARG A 185 -2.68 12.57 14.04
CA ARG A 185 -2.77 11.70 15.23
C ARG A 185 -1.70 10.62 15.26
N MET A 186 -1.51 9.92 14.15
CA MET A 186 -0.53 8.82 14.07
C MET A 186 0.91 9.33 14.17
N ALA A 187 1.20 10.48 13.61
CA ALA A 187 2.56 11.01 13.52
C ALA A 187 2.92 11.99 14.63
N GLY A 188 1.95 12.36 15.49
CA GLY A 188 2.13 13.38 16.52
C GLY A 188 2.32 14.79 15.96
N LEU A 189 1.74 15.07 14.78
CA LEU A 189 1.82 16.38 14.13
C LEU A 189 0.74 17.31 14.66
N LYS A 190 1.09 18.59 14.82
CA LYS A 190 0.17 19.66 15.25
C LYS A 190 0.36 20.85 14.31
N PRO A 191 -0.53 21.07 13.34
CA PRO A 191 -0.47 22.25 12.48
C PRO A 191 -0.66 23.52 13.29
N ASP A 192 0.13 24.55 13.01
CA ASP A 192 0.01 25.87 13.65
C ASP A 192 -1.02 26.76 12.93
N ALA A 193 -1.22 26.53 11.63
CA ALA A 193 -2.17 27.25 10.83
C ALA A 193 -2.77 26.37 9.73
N VAL A 194 -3.96 26.73 9.28
CA VAL A 194 -4.67 26.12 8.15
C VAL A 194 -5.04 27.22 7.17
N VAL A 195 -4.71 27.01 5.91
CA VAL A 195 -5.12 27.89 4.79
C VAL A 195 -6.17 27.15 3.99
N LEU A 196 -7.37 27.71 3.91
CA LEU A 196 -8.43 27.21 3.06
C LEU A 196 -8.41 28.03 1.75
N VAL A 197 -8.33 27.31 0.61
CA VAL A 197 -8.28 27.88 -0.73
C VAL A 197 -9.58 27.62 -1.48
#